data_2be21b88b0c94387cfb1fb256488b638
#
_entry.id   2be21b88b0c94387cfb1fb256488b638
#
_cell.length_a   1.000
_cell.length_b   1.000
_cell.length_c   1.000
_cell.angle_alpha   90.00
_cell.angle_beta   90.00
_cell.angle_gamma   90.00
#
_symmetry.space_group_name_H-M   'P 1'
#
loop_
_entity.id
_entity.type
_entity.pdbx_description
1 polymer ?
#
loop_
_entity_poly.entity_id
_entity_poly.type
_entity_poly.pdbx_seq_one_letter_code
_entity_poly.pdbx_strand_id
1 'polypeptide(L)'
;MEKLISEINDRLLQIIDRFQDSTVKEAMRYSLMAGGKRIRPVMMLQIIRSYNIDYHDYLDAACAIEMIHTYSLIHDDLPGMDNDDLRRGKPTCHKQFDEATAILAGDGLLNEAVNVILEANFNNELKISLLQTLYQASGVNGMILGQALDMKYENQKADQQELDLIHHHKTGDLISAAMKMGALIANTDDAKSYLAGNRL
;
A
#
# COMPACT_ATOMS: atom_id res chain seq x y z
N MET A 1 0.39 16.83 -10.06
CA MET A 1 0.01 15.45 -9.73
C MET A 1 0.74 14.45 -10.62
N GLU A 2 0.72 14.60 -11.92
CA GLU A 2 1.41 13.71 -12.88
C GLU A 2 2.91 13.53 -12.58
N LYS A 3 3.62 14.61 -12.27
CA LYS A 3 5.04 14.54 -11.89
C LYS A 3 5.28 13.62 -10.68
N LEU A 4 4.47 13.75 -9.60
CA LEU A 4 4.57 12.87 -8.43
C LEU A 4 4.33 11.40 -8.78
N ILE A 5 3.33 11.13 -9.62
CA ILE A 5 3.01 9.77 -10.07
C ILE A 5 4.18 9.18 -10.85
N SER A 6 4.80 9.97 -11.75
CA SER A 6 5.99 9.54 -12.51
C SER A 6 7.15 9.21 -11.56
N GLU A 7 7.47 10.10 -10.63
CA GLU A 7 8.58 9.91 -9.69
C GLU A 7 8.36 8.68 -8.77
N ILE A 8 7.11 8.44 -8.31
CA ILE A 8 6.76 7.22 -7.57
C ILE A 8 6.97 5.98 -8.44
N ASN A 9 6.50 5.99 -9.70
CA ASN A 9 6.67 4.87 -10.61
C ASN A 9 8.14 4.58 -10.91
N ASP A 10 8.93 5.63 -11.18
CA ASP A 10 10.37 5.51 -11.43
C ASP A 10 11.10 4.92 -10.21
N ARG A 11 10.72 5.36 -9.00
CA ARG A 11 11.30 4.82 -7.76
C ARG A 11 10.89 3.37 -7.51
N LEU A 12 9.63 2.99 -7.73
CA LEU A 12 9.17 1.60 -7.66
C LEU A 12 9.96 0.71 -8.62
N LEU A 13 10.20 1.15 -9.85
CA LEU A 13 11.02 0.41 -10.82
C LEU A 13 12.46 0.24 -10.32
N GLN A 14 13.09 1.29 -9.79
CA GLN A 14 14.43 1.22 -9.21
C GLN A 14 14.52 0.23 -8.04
N ILE A 15 13.46 0.14 -7.21
CA ILE A 15 13.39 -0.82 -6.10
C ILE A 15 13.33 -2.25 -6.65
N ILE A 16 12.43 -2.52 -7.60
CA ILE A 16 12.26 -3.85 -8.18
C ILE A 16 13.51 -4.30 -8.95
N ASP A 17 14.18 -3.39 -9.64
CA ASP A 17 15.36 -3.73 -10.46
C ASP A 17 16.55 -4.22 -9.63
N ARG A 18 16.55 -3.98 -8.31
CA ARG A 18 17.58 -4.49 -7.38
C ARG A 18 17.46 -5.99 -7.10
N PHE A 19 16.29 -6.59 -7.31
CA PHE A 19 16.07 -8.02 -7.03
C PHE A 19 16.66 -8.90 -8.14
N GLN A 20 17.00 -10.15 -7.76
CA GLN A 20 17.44 -11.15 -8.71
C GLN A 20 16.34 -11.46 -9.73
N ASP A 21 16.75 -11.71 -10.97
CA ASP A 21 15.84 -12.05 -12.05
C ASP A 21 15.10 -13.35 -11.74
N SER A 22 13.78 -13.29 -11.81
CA SER A 22 12.88 -14.40 -11.54
C SER A 22 11.48 -14.07 -12.06
N THR A 23 10.67 -15.09 -12.28
CA THR A 23 9.26 -14.92 -12.65
C THR A 23 8.49 -14.12 -11.58
N VAL A 24 8.85 -14.28 -10.29
CA VAL A 24 8.26 -13.51 -9.19
C VAL A 24 8.59 -12.02 -9.31
N LYS A 25 9.85 -11.65 -9.59
CA LYS A 25 10.24 -10.25 -9.86
C LYS A 25 9.44 -9.66 -11.03
N GLU A 26 9.31 -10.41 -12.12
CA GLU A 26 8.52 -9.98 -13.29
C GLU A 26 7.04 -9.75 -12.92
N ALA A 27 6.45 -10.65 -12.13
CA ALA A 27 5.07 -10.54 -11.66
C ALA A 27 4.85 -9.36 -10.72
N MET A 28 5.79 -9.09 -9.79
CA MET A 28 5.80 -7.89 -8.95
C MET A 28 5.84 -6.62 -9.81
N ARG A 29 6.77 -6.57 -10.76
CA ARG A 29 6.92 -5.45 -11.70
C ARG A 29 5.66 -5.23 -12.54
N TYR A 30 5.11 -6.30 -13.10
CA TYR A 30 3.87 -6.27 -13.88
C TYR A 30 2.72 -5.67 -13.08
N SER A 31 2.49 -6.15 -11.88
CA SER A 31 1.40 -5.72 -11.02
C SER A 31 1.55 -4.27 -10.55
N LEU A 32 2.75 -3.86 -10.14
CA LEU A 32 3.06 -2.47 -9.79
C LEU A 32 2.85 -1.53 -10.97
N MET A 33 3.25 -1.93 -12.18
CA MET A 33 3.16 -1.10 -13.40
C MET A 33 1.85 -1.30 -14.18
N ALA A 34 0.88 -2.03 -13.65
CA ALA A 34 -0.45 -2.18 -14.26
C ALA A 34 -1.26 -0.88 -14.32
N GLY A 35 -0.72 0.22 -13.79
CA GLY A 35 -1.34 1.53 -13.73
C GLY A 35 -1.98 1.81 -12.37
N GLY A 36 -2.74 2.90 -12.30
CA GLY A 36 -3.43 3.34 -11.09
C GLY A 36 -3.16 4.80 -10.77
N LYS A 37 -4.02 5.38 -9.93
CA LYS A 37 -3.98 6.82 -9.58
C LYS A 37 -2.92 7.14 -8.52
N ARG A 38 -2.26 6.14 -7.92
CA ARG A 38 -1.27 6.32 -6.83
C ARG A 38 -1.77 7.24 -5.70
N ILE A 39 -3.06 7.13 -5.36
CA ILE A 39 -3.71 8.08 -4.42
C ILE A 39 -2.99 8.08 -3.07
N ARG A 40 -2.71 6.91 -2.50
CA ARG A 40 -2.12 6.78 -1.16
C ARG A 40 -0.72 7.39 -1.07
N PRO A 41 0.26 7.00 -1.91
CA PRO A 41 1.57 7.64 -1.89
C PRO A 41 1.52 9.14 -2.25
N VAL A 42 0.65 9.55 -3.18
CA VAL A 42 0.49 10.98 -3.53
C VAL A 42 -0.04 11.78 -2.34
N MET A 43 -1.04 11.27 -1.59
CA MET A 43 -1.56 11.94 -0.39
C MET A 43 -0.46 12.13 0.66
N MET A 44 0.32 11.10 0.96
CA MET A 44 1.46 11.19 1.87
C MET A 44 2.45 12.29 1.44
N LEU A 45 2.89 12.25 0.17
CA LEU A 45 3.87 13.21 -0.34
C LEU A 45 3.31 14.65 -0.40
N GLN A 46 2.01 14.83 -0.64
CA GLN A 46 1.38 16.15 -0.61
C GLN A 46 1.33 16.73 0.81
N ILE A 47 1.11 15.90 1.84
CA ILE A 47 1.20 16.36 3.22
C ILE A 47 2.62 16.84 3.52
N ILE A 48 3.66 16.07 3.19
CA ILE A 48 5.06 16.46 3.38
C ILE A 48 5.34 17.81 2.70
N ARG A 49 4.90 17.98 1.46
CA ARG A 49 5.06 19.24 0.71
C ARG A 49 4.34 20.42 1.33
N SER A 50 3.17 20.21 1.93
CA SER A 50 2.41 21.29 2.57
C SER A 50 3.16 21.94 3.76
N TYR A 51 4.12 21.21 4.33
CA TYR A 51 5.02 21.70 5.38
C TYR A 51 6.37 22.19 4.84
N ASN A 52 6.50 22.40 3.50
CA ASN A 52 7.72 22.86 2.82
C ASN A 52 8.94 21.92 3.03
N ILE A 53 8.70 20.62 3.22
CA ILE A 53 9.74 19.60 3.32
C ILE A 53 9.97 19.01 1.93
N ASP A 54 11.23 18.71 1.59
CA ASP A 54 11.55 18.03 0.35
C ASP A 54 11.08 16.59 0.42
N TYR A 55 10.07 16.26 -0.38
CA TYR A 55 9.47 14.93 -0.42
C TYR A 55 10.32 13.88 -1.11
N HIS A 56 11.35 14.27 -1.87
CA HIS A 56 12.20 13.32 -2.61
C HIS A 56 12.93 12.36 -1.67
N ASP A 57 13.30 12.82 -0.47
CA ASP A 57 13.93 12.00 0.55
C ASP A 57 13.00 10.90 1.11
N TYR A 58 11.68 11.00 0.85
CA TYR A 58 10.65 10.12 1.41
C TYR A 58 9.92 9.27 0.37
N LEU A 59 10.44 9.22 -0.87
CA LEU A 59 9.87 8.40 -1.94
C LEU A 59 9.84 6.91 -1.57
N ASP A 60 10.80 6.41 -0.80
CA ASP A 60 10.84 5.02 -0.35
C ASP A 60 9.64 4.68 0.55
N ALA A 61 9.29 5.55 1.49
CA ALA A 61 8.11 5.35 2.32
C ALA A 61 6.81 5.38 1.50
N ALA A 62 6.73 6.26 0.49
CA ALA A 62 5.60 6.33 -0.43
C ALA A 62 5.50 5.05 -1.29
N CYS A 63 6.63 4.52 -1.76
CA CYS A 63 6.70 3.25 -2.49
C CYS A 63 6.25 2.07 -1.62
N ALA A 64 6.67 2.02 -0.36
CA ALA A 64 6.25 0.96 0.57
C ALA A 64 4.72 0.90 0.74
N ILE A 65 4.04 2.05 0.83
CA ILE A 65 2.57 2.11 0.87
C ILE A 65 1.96 1.52 -0.40
N GLU A 66 2.49 1.84 -1.58
CA GLU A 66 1.98 1.32 -2.85
C GLU A 66 2.28 -0.16 -3.03
N MET A 67 3.41 -0.65 -2.51
CA MET A 67 3.73 -2.09 -2.48
C MET A 67 2.71 -2.85 -1.63
N ILE A 68 2.39 -2.34 -0.44
CA ILE A 68 1.34 -2.90 0.43
C ILE A 68 -0.03 -2.89 -0.27
N HIS A 69 -0.39 -1.80 -0.93
CA HIS A 69 -1.63 -1.76 -1.70
C HIS A 69 -1.63 -2.76 -2.86
N THR A 70 -0.50 -2.91 -3.55
CA THR A 70 -0.44 -3.77 -4.74
C THR A 70 -0.47 -5.26 -4.36
N TYR A 71 0.21 -5.67 -3.27
CA TYR A 71 0.10 -7.07 -2.82
C TYR A 71 -1.34 -7.44 -2.51
N SER A 72 -2.08 -6.54 -1.83
CA SER A 72 -3.46 -6.83 -1.49
C SER A 72 -4.35 -7.01 -2.72
N LEU A 73 -4.09 -6.26 -3.80
CA LEU A 73 -4.81 -6.43 -5.07
C LEU A 73 -4.45 -7.75 -5.77
N ILE A 74 -3.17 -8.16 -5.73
CA ILE A 74 -2.73 -9.44 -6.32
C ILE A 74 -3.44 -10.60 -5.63
N HIS A 75 -3.49 -10.59 -4.29
CA HIS A 75 -4.11 -11.66 -3.52
C HIS A 75 -5.64 -11.63 -3.62
N ASP A 76 -6.24 -10.44 -3.67
CA ASP A 76 -7.68 -10.25 -3.85
C ASP A 76 -8.18 -10.87 -5.17
N ASP A 77 -7.38 -10.76 -6.24
CA ASP A 77 -7.72 -11.29 -7.57
C ASP A 77 -7.62 -12.81 -7.68
N LEU A 78 -7.03 -13.53 -6.71
CA LEU A 78 -6.80 -14.98 -6.80
C LEU A 78 -8.10 -15.79 -6.87
N PRO A 79 -8.08 -17.02 -7.44
CA PRO A 79 -9.26 -17.87 -7.54
C PRO A 79 -9.91 -18.23 -6.19
N GLY A 80 -9.16 -18.23 -5.11
CA GLY A 80 -9.68 -18.43 -3.76
C GLY A 80 -10.26 -17.19 -3.09
N MET A 81 -10.24 -16.05 -3.78
CA MET A 81 -10.75 -14.75 -3.38
C MET A 81 -11.80 -14.28 -4.40
N ASP A 82 -11.64 -13.10 -5.01
CA ASP A 82 -12.63 -12.56 -5.97
C ASP A 82 -12.62 -13.26 -7.34
N ASN A 83 -11.55 -14.02 -7.66
CA ASN A 83 -11.35 -14.73 -8.94
C ASN A 83 -11.49 -13.82 -10.16
N ASP A 84 -10.93 -12.64 -10.10
CA ASP A 84 -11.00 -11.66 -11.18
C ASP A 84 -10.03 -11.99 -12.33
N ASP A 85 -10.54 -11.98 -13.56
CA ASP A 85 -9.72 -12.19 -14.77
C ASP A 85 -8.95 -10.93 -15.18
N LEU A 86 -9.51 -9.75 -14.92
CA LEU A 86 -8.99 -8.46 -15.36
C LEU A 86 -8.96 -7.44 -14.23
N ARG A 87 -7.86 -6.70 -14.15
CA ARG A 87 -7.71 -5.51 -13.29
C ARG A 87 -7.21 -4.32 -14.10
N ARG A 88 -7.95 -3.22 -14.07
CA ARG A 88 -7.64 -2.00 -14.86
C ARG A 88 -7.50 -2.30 -16.36
N GLY A 89 -8.28 -3.25 -16.89
CA GLY A 89 -8.29 -3.64 -18.31
C GLY A 89 -7.10 -4.52 -18.73
N LYS A 90 -6.27 -4.99 -17.79
CA LYS A 90 -5.18 -5.95 -18.03
C LYS A 90 -5.48 -7.27 -17.31
N PRO A 91 -4.96 -8.42 -17.80
CA PRO A 91 -5.02 -9.66 -17.05
C PRO A 91 -4.53 -9.49 -15.60
N THR A 92 -5.20 -10.13 -14.64
CA THR A 92 -4.74 -10.20 -13.27
C THR A 92 -3.43 -10.99 -13.18
N CYS A 93 -2.69 -10.85 -12.08
CA CYS A 93 -1.37 -11.46 -11.94
C CYS A 93 -1.42 -12.98 -12.16
N HIS A 94 -2.39 -13.68 -11.58
CA HIS A 94 -2.53 -15.13 -11.71
C HIS A 94 -2.96 -15.56 -13.13
N LYS A 95 -3.62 -14.69 -13.91
CA LYS A 95 -3.96 -14.95 -15.32
C LYS A 95 -2.80 -14.67 -16.26
N GLN A 96 -1.96 -13.69 -15.94
CA GLN A 96 -0.78 -13.34 -16.74
C GLN A 96 0.36 -14.34 -16.55
N PHE A 97 0.53 -14.85 -15.34
CA PHE A 97 1.55 -15.82 -14.95
C PHE A 97 0.89 -17.14 -14.55
N ASP A 98 0.79 -17.40 -13.27
CA ASP A 98 0.07 -18.51 -12.64
C ASP A 98 -0.25 -18.16 -11.18
N GLU A 99 -1.06 -19.00 -10.50
CA GLU A 99 -1.47 -18.77 -9.12
C GLU A 99 -0.30 -18.76 -8.13
N ALA A 100 0.63 -19.71 -8.26
CA ALA A 100 1.77 -19.82 -7.35
C ALA A 100 2.69 -18.60 -7.48
N THR A 101 2.95 -18.14 -8.71
CA THR A 101 3.71 -16.93 -8.99
C THR A 101 3.00 -15.69 -8.43
N ALA A 102 1.67 -15.60 -8.54
CA ALA A 102 0.89 -14.49 -8.01
C ALA A 102 0.95 -14.45 -6.48
N ILE A 103 0.79 -15.60 -5.80
CA ILE A 103 0.93 -15.69 -4.34
C ILE A 103 2.33 -15.19 -3.91
N LEU A 104 3.39 -15.71 -4.52
CA LEU A 104 4.76 -15.31 -4.19
C LEU A 104 5.07 -13.84 -4.53
N ALA A 105 4.46 -13.29 -5.58
CA ALA A 105 4.62 -11.89 -5.93
C ALA A 105 3.94 -10.97 -4.89
N GLY A 106 2.78 -11.35 -4.37
CA GLY A 106 2.12 -10.65 -3.27
C GLY A 106 2.95 -10.72 -1.98
N ASP A 107 3.43 -11.92 -1.61
CA ASP A 107 4.30 -12.11 -0.45
C ASP A 107 5.59 -11.30 -0.58
N GLY A 108 6.20 -11.29 -1.78
CA GLY A 108 7.39 -10.51 -2.07
C GLY A 108 7.16 -9.02 -1.85
N LEU A 109 6.08 -8.45 -2.38
CA LEU A 109 5.74 -7.03 -2.18
C LEU A 109 5.48 -6.70 -0.71
N LEU A 110 4.77 -7.58 0.01
CA LEU A 110 4.48 -7.41 1.44
C LEU A 110 5.78 -7.38 2.27
N ASN A 111 6.68 -8.33 2.03
CA ASN A 111 7.96 -8.41 2.76
C ASN A 111 8.90 -7.25 2.40
N GLU A 112 9.05 -6.96 1.10
CA GLU A 112 9.99 -5.94 0.63
C GLU A 112 9.54 -4.52 1.02
N ALA A 113 8.27 -4.27 1.27
CA ALA A 113 7.81 -3.00 1.83
C ALA A 113 8.45 -2.67 3.19
N VAL A 114 8.75 -3.69 4.02
CA VAL A 114 9.53 -3.52 5.27
C VAL A 114 10.96 -3.10 4.94
N ASN A 115 11.62 -3.86 4.06
CA ASN A 115 13.02 -3.67 3.71
C ASN A 115 13.25 -2.28 3.10
N VAL A 116 12.36 -1.82 2.25
CA VAL A 116 12.44 -0.49 1.62
C VAL A 116 12.47 0.62 2.68
N ILE A 117 11.64 0.55 3.73
CA ILE A 117 11.66 1.53 4.83
C ILE A 117 12.93 1.37 5.69
N LEU A 118 13.36 0.13 5.97
CA LEU A 118 14.55 -0.14 6.79
C LEU A 118 15.84 0.32 6.11
N GLU A 119 15.94 0.19 4.79
CA GLU A 119 17.09 0.59 3.99
C GLU A 119 17.11 2.10 3.68
N ALA A 120 15.99 2.79 3.77
CA ALA A 120 15.89 4.23 3.52
C ALA A 120 16.77 5.02 4.49
N ASN A 121 17.21 6.21 4.06
CA ASN A 121 18.06 7.10 4.86
C ASN A 121 17.25 7.88 5.91
N PHE A 122 16.50 7.15 6.77
CA PHE A 122 15.75 7.71 7.88
C PHE A 122 16.42 7.36 9.20
N ASN A 123 16.20 8.16 10.26
CA ASN A 123 16.58 7.73 11.59
C ASN A 123 15.71 6.56 12.08
N ASN A 124 16.22 5.78 13.03
CA ASN A 124 15.56 4.55 13.47
C ASN A 124 14.19 4.80 14.11
N GLU A 125 14.01 5.91 14.82
CA GLU A 125 12.72 6.26 15.44
C GLU A 125 11.64 6.46 14.36
N LEU A 126 11.97 7.20 13.29
CA LEU A 126 11.07 7.40 12.17
C LEU A 126 10.77 6.08 11.45
N LYS A 127 11.79 5.24 11.18
CA LYS A 127 11.59 3.92 10.56
C LYS A 127 10.58 3.09 11.35
N ILE A 128 10.75 2.99 12.67
CA ILE A 128 9.85 2.23 13.55
C ILE A 128 8.43 2.81 13.48
N SER A 129 8.28 4.13 13.59
CA SER A 129 6.98 4.79 13.55
C SER A 129 6.25 4.59 12.22
N LEU A 130 6.96 4.67 11.09
CA LEU A 130 6.40 4.43 9.76
C LEU A 130 5.96 2.97 9.59
N LEU A 131 6.81 2.01 10.00
CA LEU A 131 6.49 0.59 9.95
C LEU A 131 5.29 0.25 10.84
N GLN A 132 5.24 0.74 12.07
CA GLN A 132 4.10 0.52 12.97
C GLN A 132 2.81 1.04 12.33
N THR A 133 2.83 2.26 11.80
CA THR A 133 1.65 2.86 11.16
C THR A 133 1.18 2.05 9.96
N LEU A 134 2.10 1.67 9.08
CA LEU A 134 1.79 0.95 7.86
C LEU A 134 1.28 -0.47 8.14
N TYR A 135 1.97 -1.21 9.02
CA TYR A 135 1.63 -2.63 9.30
C TYR A 135 0.46 -2.80 10.26
N GLN A 136 0.15 -1.84 11.12
CA GLN A 136 -1.11 -1.83 11.85
C GLN A 136 -2.31 -1.66 10.90
N ALA A 137 -2.22 -0.71 9.96
CA ALA A 137 -3.29 -0.45 9.00
C ALA A 137 -3.49 -1.59 7.98
N SER A 138 -2.43 -2.28 7.58
CA SER A 138 -2.50 -3.41 6.64
C SER A 138 -2.69 -4.77 7.31
N GLY A 139 -2.60 -4.83 8.64
CA GLY A 139 -2.60 -6.06 9.43
C GLY A 139 -3.99 -6.65 9.68
N VAL A 140 -4.00 -7.65 10.61
CA VAL A 140 -5.21 -8.45 10.94
C VAL A 140 -6.35 -7.66 11.56
N ASN A 141 -6.07 -6.50 12.14
CA ASN A 141 -7.08 -5.58 12.69
C ASN A 141 -7.36 -4.38 11.77
N GLY A 142 -6.80 -4.36 10.57
CA GLY A 142 -6.95 -3.33 9.55
C GLY A 142 -7.43 -3.92 8.22
N MET A 143 -6.66 -3.73 7.16
CA MET A 143 -7.04 -4.13 5.80
C MET A 143 -7.38 -5.63 5.67
N ILE A 144 -6.66 -6.52 6.37
CA ILE A 144 -6.98 -7.98 6.37
C ILE A 144 -8.35 -8.23 7.01
N LEU A 145 -8.71 -7.54 8.11
CA LEU A 145 -10.04 -7.63 8.69
C LEU A 145 -11.10 -7.19 7.68
N GLY A 146 -10.86 -6.04 7.01
CA GLY A 146 -11.78 -5.53 6.00
C GLY A 146 -12.02 -6.53 4.86
N GLN A 147 -10.96 -7.18 4.39
CA GLN A 147 -11.05 -8.21 3.36
C GLN A 147 -11.80 -9.46 3.86
N ALA A 148 -11.53 -9.92 5.09
CA ALA A 148 -12.23 -11.06 5.66
C ALA A 148 -13.73 -10.80 5.85
N LEU A 149 -14.09 -9.58 6.21
CA LEU A 149 -15.50 -9.16 6.32
C LEU A 149 -16.16 -9.07 4.93
N ASP A 150 -15.46 -8.52 3.93
CA ASP A 150 -15.95 -8.42 2.56
C ASP A 150 -16.30 -9.80 2.00
N MET A 151 -15.38 -10.76 2.08
CA MET A 151 -15.63 -12.15 1.70
C MET A 151 -16.79 -12.80 2.46
N LYS A 152 -16.93 -12.52 3.76
CA LYS A 152 -18.04 -13.05 4.57
C LYS A 152 -19.39 -12.60 4.04
N TYR A 153 -19.47 -11.34 3.59
CA TYR A 153 -20.72 -10.72 3.16
C TYR A 153 -20.93 -10.78 1.62
N GLU A 154 -20.02 -11.34 0.84
CA GLU A 154 -20.14 -11.48 -0.62
C GLU A 154 -21.46 -12.14 -1.05
N ASN A 155 -21.89 -13.19 -0.32
CA ASN A 155 -23.12 -13.94 -0.58
C ASN A 155 -24.24 -13.70 0.47
N GLN A 156 -24.14 -12.64 1.27
CA GLN A 156 -25.09 -12.30 2.33
C GLN A 156 -25.44 -10.81 2.25
N LYS A 157 -26.61 -10.45 2.76
CA LYS A 157 -26.96 -9.04 2.91
C LYS A 157 -26.22 -8.47 4.13
N ALA A 158 -25.29 -7.56 3.87
CA ALA A 158 -24.71 -6.73 4.92
C ALA A 158 -25.65 -5.58 5.27
N ASP A 159 -25.73 -5.22 6.53
CA ASP A 159 -26.38 -3.98 6.95
C ASP A 159 -25.45 -2.76 6.76
N GLN A 160 -25.96 -1.55 7.03
CA GLN A 160 -25.18 -0.33 6.82
C GLN A 160 -23.93 -0.27 7.72
N GLN A 161 -24.03 -0.76 8.96
CA GLN A 161 -22.90 -0.74 9.90
C GLN A 161 -21.80 -1.72 9.45
N GLU A 162 -22.19 -2.88 8.95
CA GLU A 162 -21.27 -3.89 8.39
C GLU A 162 -20.57 -3.37 7.14
N LEU A 163 -21.29 -2.70 6.23
CA LEU A 163 -20.71 -2.06 5.04
C LEU A 163 -19.73 -0.95 5.41
N ASP A 164 -20.09 -0.10 6.38
CA ASP A 164 -19.22 0.97 6.86
C ASP A 164 -17.94 0.39 7.47
N LEU A 165 -18.04 -0.72 8.21
CA LEU A 165 -16.88 -1.41 8.78
C LEU A 165 -15.98 -2.01 7.71
N ILE A 166 -16.55 -2.66 6.67
CA ILE A 166 -15.79 -3.18 5.53
C ILE A 166 -15.03 -2.04 4.84
N HIS A 167 -15.71 -0.96 4.48
CA HIS A 167 -15.08 0.18 3.81
C HIS A 167 -14.01 0.86 4.66
N HIS A 168 -14.26 0.98 5.97
CA HIS A 168 -13.29 1.53 6.91
C HIS A 168 -12.00 0.72 6.89
N HIS A 169 -12.08 -0.59 7.10
CA HIS A 169 -10.91 -1.45 7.20
C HIS A 169 -10.29 -1.79 5.84
N LYS A 170 -11.08 -2.25 4.85
CA LYS A 170 -10.55 -2.67 3.54
C LYS A 170 -9.87 -1.51 2.79
N THR A 171 -10.39 -0.27 2.96
CA THR A 171 -9.94 0.89 2.16
C THR A 171 -9.43 2.04 3.04
N GLY A 172 -10.17 2.39 4.08
CA GLY A 172 -9.94 3.58 4.90
C GLY A 172 -8.63 3.53 5.68
N ASP A 173 -8.32 2.39 6.31
CA ASP A 173 -7.14 2.25 7.16
C ASP A 173 -5.83 2.55 6.43
N LEU A 174 -5.64 2.03 5.22
CA LEU A 174 -4.41 2.27 4.46
C LEU A 174 -4.34 3.70 3.90
N ILE A 175 -5.48 4.33 3.63
CA ILE A 175 -5.52 5.77 3.27
C ILE A 175 -5.13 6.62 4.49
N SER A 176 -5.71 6.33 5.64
CA SER A 176 -5.40 7.00 6.91
C SER A 176 -3.92 6.81 7.30
N ALA A 177 -3.37 5.61 7.09
CA ALA A 177 -1.96 5.34 7.31
C ALA A 177 -1.06 6.20 6.43
N ALA A 178 -1.38 6.35 5.15
CA ALA A 178 -0.63 7.22 4.23
C ALA A 178 -0.59 8.67 4.73
N MET A 179 -1.73 9.19 5.19
CA MET A 179 -1.82 10.54 5.75
C MET A 179 -1.03 10.66 7.07
N LYS A 180 -1.14 9.68 7.97
CA LYS A 180 -0.41 9.61 9.24
C LYS A 180 1.10 9.54 9.02
N MET A 181 1.56 8.75 8.06
CA MET A 181 2.99 8.66 7.70
C MET A 181 3.51 10.02 7.20
N GLY A 182 2.75 10.73 6.37
CA GLY A 182 3.10 12.09 5.96
C GLY A 182 3.22 13.07 7.14
N ALA A 183 2.30 13.00 8.10
CA ALA A 183 2.32 13.82 9.31
C ALA A 183 3.48 13.45 10.27
N LEU A 184 3.81 12.17 10.41
CA LEU A 184 4.99 11.71 11.18
C LEU A 184 6.29 12.27 10.60
N ILE A 185 6.43 12.25 9.29
CA ILE A 185 7.59 12.81 8.58
C ILE A 185 7.65 14.34 8.77
N ALA A 186 6.52 15.01 8.67
CA ALA A 186 6.44 16.47 8.87
C ALA A 186 6.84 16.87 10.29
N ASN A 187 6.54 16.05 11.29
CA ASN A 187 6.93 16.22 12.72
C ASN A 187 6.72 17.64 13.27
N THR A 188 5.69 18.34 12.79
CA THR A 188 5.30 19.68 13.26
C THR A 188 4.27 19.56 14.38
N ASP A 189 4.03 20.65 15.13
CA ASP A 189 3.02 20.64 16.20
C ASP A 189 1.60 20.44 15.63
N ASP A 190 1.32 20.99 14.45
CA ASP A 190 0.05 20.75 13.75
C ASP A 190 -0.09 19.28 13.33
N ALA A 191 0.97 18.66 12.80
CA ALA A 191 0.99 17.25 12.46
C ALA A 191 0.79 16.35 13.69
N LYS A 192 1.43 16.70 14.82
CA LYS A 192 1.24 16.01 16.11
C LYS A 192 -0.19 16.15 16.62
N SER A 193 -0.79 17.33 16.49
CA SER A 193 -2.19 17.57 16.86
C SER A 193 -3.14 16.71 16.01
N TYR A 194 -2.93 16.63 14.69
CA TYR A 194 -3.67 15.76 13.79
C TYR A 194 -3.56 14.28 14.21
N LEU A 195 -2.35 13.80 14.52
CA LEU A 195 -2.12 12.43 14.99
C LEU A 195 -2.81 12.15 16.33
N ALA A 196 -2.86 13.13 17.24
CA ALA A 196 -3.52 13.00 18.54
C ALA A 196 -5.05 12.97 18.43
N GLY A 197 -5.64 13.74 17.48
CA GLY A 197 -7.08 13.81 17.24
C GLY A 197 -7.68 12.55 16.58
N ASN A 198 -6.87 11.76 15.92
CA ASN A 198 -7.28 10.52 15.23
C ASN A 198 -7.07 9.25 16.08
N ARG A 199 -7.04 9.37 17.39
CA ARG A 199 -7.17 8.22 18.31
C ARG A 199 -8.66 7.95 18.53
N LEU A 200 -9.30 7.38 17.52
CA LEU A 200 -10.63 6.77 17.64
C LEU A 200 -10.49 5.28 17.37
#